data_efcc7dc01501fb1a15a672b18e85f0f3
#
_entry.id   efcc7dc01501fb1a15a672b18e85f0f3
#
_cell.length_a   1.000
_cell.length_b   1.000
_cell.length_c   1.000
_cell.angle_alpha   90.00
_cell.angle_beta   90.00
_cell.angle_gamma   90.00
#
_symmetry.space_group_name_H-M   'P 1'
#
loop_
_entity.id
_entity.type
_entity.pdbx_description
1 polymer ?
#
loop_
_entity_poly.entity_id
_entity_poly.type
_entity_poly.pdbx_seq_one_letter_code
_entity_poly.pdbx_strand_id
1 'polypeptide(L)'
;MPWQEQVARARAGDRAAFEEVVRRFQALAVGYAYSILGDFHWAEDAAQEAFVEAYFRLGGLREPLAFPAWLRRVVFKHCDRLTRRRRVPTVPLEAGIQAADPAPGPDETALADMRREAVLSAINALPEGERAATTLYYIDGYSVAEVGAFLEVPGSTVKNRLHSARARLHAGMEGMVEKTLKDSAPGDEFGRKVSRVLEGIERIHWETTSPLCFTGSVAAAMRHLGTPVSNDYAMGISGGAFKMFWIPPWSPANCDLLIIGEEPIRQTFAALGYGYTFLPDFDRQNRALSEAQYRDRIVASIDAGRPVLAVGIVGPPEVCVVAGYSSGGEVLYGRSYFQEQDPGDVDVFRDDEWFGTLRPETVKGYFRSDDWYQHIYGLILVGDKVETPAPTEALRDSLAWAIELARVAERPLHYGGDESPFCYSGLAAYDQMAAAILRDEDFPPDLERLTFNLCPLANDGAWLMSGKRTAAAAFLDSMLPQAGAAKAALEQAAALYREQAAVWGKAGHLVGWTGASDEQKLALVDRGLREQFAALVRQAKELEEKAVAHLEEAVALPE
;
A
#
# COMPACT_ATOMS: atom_id res chain seq x y z
N MET A 1 4.88 7.13 36.30
CA MET A 1 3.50 6.59 36.15
C MET A 1 3.60 5.07 36.17
N PRO A 2 2.72 4.32 36.83
CA PRO A 2 2.75 2.86 36.81
C PRO A 2 2.49 2.36 35.38
N TRP A 3 3.20 1.33 34.94
CA TRP A 3 3.08 0.81 33.58
C TRP A 3 1.66 0.33 33.21
N GLN A 4 0.87 -0.10 34.22
CA GLN A 4 -0.53 -0.50 34.03
C GLN A 4 -1.40 0.66 33.51
N GLU A 5 -1.14 1.86 34.00
CA GLU A 5 -1.83 3.07 33.57
C GLU A 5 -1.42 3.44 32.14
N GLN A 6 -0.14 3.26 31.80
CA GLN A 6 0.35 3.43 30.44
C GLN A 6 -0.32 2.45 29.47
N VAL A 7 -0.45 1.17 29.86
CA VAL A 7 -1.19 0.16 29.06
C VAL A 7 -2.67 0.55 28.92
N ALA A 8 -3.32 1.04 29.98
CA ALA A 8 -4.71 1.47 29.91
C ALA A 8 -4.92 2.67 28.96
N ARG A 9 -4.03 3.66 29.00
CA ARG A 9 -4.04 4.81 28.09
C ARG A 9 -3.75 4.40 26.66
N ALA A 10 -2.73 3.56 26.45
CA ALA A 10 -2.41 3.02 25.11
C ALA A 10 -3.58 2.22 24.51
N ARG A 11 -4.32 1.46 25.35
CA ARG A 11 -5.55 0.77 24.95
C ARG A 11 -6.65 1.74 24.49
N ALA A 12 -6.72 2.92 25.10
CA ALA A 12 -7.64 3.99 24.74
C ALA A 12 -7.20 4.78 23.48
N GLY A 13 -6.04 4.43 22.88
CA GLY A 13 -5.53 5.06 21.67
C GLY A 13 -4.39 6.07 21.89
N ASP A 14 -3.93 6.24 23.15
CA ASP A 14 -2.81 7.15 23.44
C ASP A 14 -1.48 6.53 22.97
N ARG A 15 -0.96 7.06 21.87
CA ARG A 15 0.28 6.61 21.24
C ARG A 15 1.50 6.85 22.12
N ALA A 16 1.60 8.02 22.77
CA ALA A 16 2.74 8.31 23.64
C ALA A 16 2.80 7.33 24.81
N ALA A 17 1.63 6.93 25.33
CA ALA A 17 1.55 5.88 26.34
C ALA A 17 1.99 4.52 25.79
N PHE A 18 1.71 4.21 24.52
CA PHE A 18 2.19 2.97 23.90
C PHE A 18 3.72 2.97 23.72
N GLU A 19 4.31 4.08 23.31
CA GLU A 19 5.77 4.21 23.22
C GLU A 19 6.47 3.96 24.58
N GLU A 20 5.87 4.44 25.68
CA GLU A 20 6.34 4.12 27.03
C GLU A 20 6.21 2.63 27.36
N VAL A 21 5.11 1.99 26.92
CA VAL A 21 4.93 0.53 27.07
C VAL A 21 6.01 -0.23 26.28
N VAL A 22 6.29 0.15 25.05
CA VAL A 22 7.37 -0.45 24.24
C VAL A 22 8.70 -0.29 24.96
N ARG A 23 9.06 0.91 25.39
CA ARG A 23 10.34 1.20 26.09
C ARG A 23 10.48 0.36 27.36
N ARG A 24 9.38 0.15 28.08
CA ARG A 24 9.38 -0.66 29.32
C ARG A 24 9.54 -2.15 29.07
N PHE A 25 8.98 -2.67 27.98
CA PHE A 25 8.88 -4.12 27.75
C PHE A 25 9.76 -4.63 26.62
N GLN A 26 10.46 -3.78 25.86
CA GLN A 26 11.27 -4.18 24.71
C GLN A 26 12.35 -5.20 25.07
N ALA A 27 13.08 -4.98 26.16
CA ALA A 27 14.14 -5.89 26.57
C ALA A 27 13.59 -7.26 27.02
N LEU A 28 12.40 -7.31 27.67
CA LEU A 28 11.72 -8.57 27.98
C LEU A 28 11.30 -9.32 26.71
N ALA A 29 10.75 -8.60 25.73
CA ALA A 29 10.30 -9.19 24.48
C ALA A 29 11.48 -9.76 23.66
N VAL A 30 12.55 -8.96 23.48
CA VAL A 30 13.77 -9.37 22.78
C VAL A 30 14.48 -10.51 23.51
N GLY A 31 14.65 -10.41 24.81
CA GLY A 31 15.28 -11.47 25.61
C GLY A 31 14.51 -12.79 25.56
N TYR A 32 13.18 -12.74 25.56
CA TYR A 32 12.36 -13.95 25.40
C TYR A 32 12.47 -14.53 23.99
N ALA A 33 12.39 -13.69 22.96
CA ALA A 33 12.58 -14.11 21.59
C ALA A 33 13.96 -14.74 21.37
N TYR A 34 15.03 -14.12 21.93
CA TYR A 34 16.37 -14.67 21.89
C TYR A 34 16.46 -16.05 22.55
N SER A 35 15.80 -16.23 23.70
CA SER A 35 15.78 -17.55 24.37
C SER A 35 15.18 -18.67 23.54
N ILE A 36 14.38 -18.35 22.50
CA ILE A 36 13.75 -19.28 21.58
C ILE A 36 14.58 -19.44 20.30
N LEU A 37 15.00 -18.32 19.70
CA LEU A 37 15.60 -18.27 18.37
C LEU A 37 17.14 -18.43 18.39
N GLY A 38 17.81 -18.10 19.52
CA GLY A 38 19.25 -18.21 19.72
C GLY A 38 20.08 -17.15 18.99
N ASP A 39 19.45 -16.16 18.39
CA ASP A 39 20.05 -15.09 17.60
C ASP A 39 19.37 -13.76 17.91
N PHE A 40 20.15 -12.70 18.19
CA PHE A 40 19.59 -11.41 18.61
C PHE A 40 18.94 -10.65 17.45
N HIS A 41 19.45 -10.78 16.22
CA HIS A 41 18.84 -10.13 15.06
C HIS A 41 17.40 -10.65 14.85
N TRP A 42 17.25 -11.97 14.77
CA TRP A 42 15.91 -12.59 14.65
C TRP A 42 15.04 -12.36 15.88
N ALA A 43 15.64 -12.20 17.05
CA ALA A 43 14.91 -11.90 18.28
C ALA A 43 14.34 -10.48 18.28
N GLU A 44 15.11 -9.51 17.80
CA GLU A 44 14.64 -8.13 17.62
C GLU A 44 13.49 -8.07 16.63
N ASP A 45 13.61 -8.73 15.47
CA ASP A 45 12.57 -8.78 14.46
C ASP A 45 11.27 -9.38 15.01
N ALA A 46 11.36 -10.54 15.69
CA ALA A 46 10.20 -11.17 16.32
C ALA A 46 9.54 -10.27 17.38
N ALA A 47 10.35 -9.57 18.18
CA ALA A 47 9.84 -8.65 19.21
C ALA A 47 9.22 -7.40 18.59
N GLN A 48 9.78 -6.84 17.51
CA GLN A 48 9.22 -5.72 16.78
C GLN A 48 7.84 -6.08 16.22
N GLU A 49 7.73 -7.19 15.48
CA GLU A 49 6.46 -7.72 14.98
C GLU A 49 5.44 -7.94 16.10
N ALA A 50 5.90 -8.46 17.23
CA ALA A 50 5.02 -8.67 18.39
C ALA A 50 4.48 -7.35 18.96
N PHE A 51 5.28 -6.30 19.04
CA PHE A 51 4.81 -4.99 19.47
C PHE A 51 3.89 -4.33 18.45
N VAL A 52 4.13 -4.53 17.16
CA VAL A 52 3.21 -4.09 16.10
C VAL A 52 1.86 -4.76 16.28
N GLU A 53 1.83 -6.09 16.39
CA GLU A 53 0.58 -6.82 16.66
C GLU A 53 -0.06 -6.36 17.98
N ALA A 54 0.78 -6.10 19.00
CA ALA A 54 0.31 -5.58 20.29
C ALA A 54 -0.38 -4.22 20.15
N TYR A 55 0.22 -3.27 19.42
CA TYR A 55 -0.40 -1.97 19.17
C TYR A 55 -1.80 -2.09 18.58
N PHE A 56 -1.94 -2.96 17.59
CA PHE A 56 -3.20 -3.13 16.88
C PHE A 56 -4.25 -3.93 17.68
N ARG A 57 -3.83 -4.87 18.53
CA ARG A 57 -4.74 -5.74 19.30
C ARG A 57 -4.95 -5.33 20.75
N LEU A 58 -4.28 -4.28 21.20
CA LEU A 58 -4.31 -3.84 22.59
C LEU A 58 -5.74 -3.48 23.05
N GLY A 59 -6.59 -2.98 22.16
CA GLY A 59 -8.00 -2.71 22.44
C GLY A 59 -8.80 -3.93 22.92
N GLY A 60 -8.38 -5.14 22.55
CA GLY A 60 -8.99 -6.41 23.00
C GLY A 60 -8.48 -6.91 24.35
N LEU A 61 -7.44 -6.31 24.92
CA LEU A 61 -6.91 -6.69 26.24
C LEU A 61 -7.86 -6.23 27.35
N ARG A 62 -8.50 -7.17 28.04
CA ARG A 62 -9.49 -6.83 29.09
C ARG A 62 -8.85 -6.15 30.31
N GLU A 63 -7.75 -6.73 30.80
CA GLU A 63 -7.08 -6.30 32.03
C GLU A 63 -5.65 -5.83 31.73
N PRO A 64 -5.27 -4.57 32.03
CA PRO A 64 -3.90 -4.08 31.82
C PRO A 64 -2.83 -4.92 32.51
N LEU A 65 -3.11 -5.50 33.67
CA LEU A 65 -2.20 -6.39 34.41
C LEU A 65 -1.83 -7.67 33.63
N ALA A 66 -2.66 -8.11 32.69
CA ALA A 66 -2.39 -9.28 31.86
C ALA A 66 -1.43 -8.99 30.69
N PHE A 67 -1.04 -7.73 30.49
CA PHE A 67 -0.22 -7.31 29.34
C PHE A 67 1.10 -8.08 29.22
N PRO A 68 1.93 -8.27 30.28
CA PRO A 68 3.20 -8.98 30.12
C PRO A 68 3.04 -10.42 29.62
N ALA A 69 2.11 -11.17 30.19
CA ALA A 69 1.83 -12.55 29.79
C ALA A 69 1.18 -12.62 28.39
N TRP A 70 0.34 -11.65 28.05
CA TRP A 70 -0.25 -11.55 26.73
C TRP A 70 0.80 -11.20 25.68
N LEU A 71 1.69 -10.22 25.94
CA LEU A 71 2.80 -9.88 25.07
C LEU A 71 3.71 -11.10 24.82
N ARG A 72 4.05 -11.86 25.87
CA ARG A 72 4.83 -13.09 25.74
C ARG A 72 4.22 -14.06 24.72
N ARG A 73 2.89 -14.26 24.75
CA ARG A 73 2.20 -15.13 23.78
C ARG A 73 2.29 -14.59 22.36
N VAL A 74 2.22 -13.27 22.19
CA VAL A 74 2.38 -12.64 20.87
C VAL A 74 3.81 -12.83 20.36
N VAL A 75 4.83 -12.59 21.21
CA VAL A 75 6.24 -12.83 20.85
C VAL A 75 6.47 -14.28 20.47
N PHE A 76 5.94 -15.24 21.24
CA PHE A 76 6.06 -16.67 20.94
C PHE A 76 5.49 -17.01 19.55
N LYS A 77 4.34 -16.48 19.20
CA LYS A 77 3.70 -16.68 17.89
C LYS A 77 4.63 -16.24 16.75
N HIS A 78 5.28 -15.07 16.88
CA HIS A 78 6.21 -14.57 15.87
C HIS A 78 7.49 -15.40 15.81
N CYS A 79 8.03 -15.85 16.93
CA CYS A 79 9.17 -16.77 16.95
C CYS A 79 8.85 -18.10 16.27
N ASP A 80 7.67 -18.68 16.52
CA ASP A 80 7.22 -19.94 15.90
C ASP A 80 7.08 -19.78 14.38
N ARG A 81 6.53 -18.65 13.91
CA ARG A 81 6.43 -18.33 12.47
C ARG A 81 7.80 -18.26 11.80
N LEU A 82 8.77 -17.58 12.39
CA LEU A 82 10.14 -17.49 11.89
C LEU A 82 10.83 -18.87 11.86
N THR A 83 10.65 -19.66 12.91
CA THR A 83 11.21 -21.01 12.99
C THR A 83 10.66 -21.92 11.91
N ARG A 84 9.36 -21.81 11.58
CA ARG A 84 8.73 -22.61 10.50
C ARG A 84 9.23 -22.16 9.12
N ARG A 85 9.38 -20.87 8.86
CA ARG A 85 9.95 -20.36 7.59
C ARG A 85 11.38 -20.88 7.35
N ARG A 86 12.21 -21.00 8.38
CA ARG A 86 13.58 -21.54 8.28
C ARG A 86 13.62 -23.05 7.99
N ARG A 87 12.54 -23.80 8.24
CA ARG A 87 12.46 -25.24 7.95
C ARG A 87 12.08 -25.56 6.50
N VAL A 88 11.65 -24.59 5.71
CA VAL A 88 11.46 -24.74 4.27
C VAL A 88 12.83 -24.60 3.60
N PRO A 89 13.34 -25.60 2.83
CA PRO A 89 14.64 -25.52 2.19
C PRO A 89 14.60 -24.43 1.11
N THR A 90 15.16 -23.27 1.41
CA THR A 90 15.56 -22.32 0.39
C THR A 90 16.91 -22.78 -0.17
N VAL A 91 17.00 -22.89 -1.50
CA VAL A 91 18.27 -23.12 -2.21
C VAL A 91 19.22 -21.99 -1.84
N PRO A 92 20.47 -22.26 -1.40
CA PRO A 92 21.39 -21.19 -1.03
C PRO A 92 21.72 -20.37 -2.27
N LEU A 93 21.35 -19.10 -2.26
CA LEU A 93 21.96 -18.12 -3.13
C LEU A 93 23.38 -17.90 -2.57
N GLU A 94 24.40 -18.09 -3.41
CA GLU A 94 25.79 -17.96 -3.01
C GLU A 94 26.03 -16.61 -2.33
N ALA A 95 26.54 -16.66 -1.10
CA ALA A 95 26.85 -15.49 -0.31
C ALA A 95 27.95 -14.68 -1.04
N GLY A 96 27.57 -13.55 -1.62
CA GLY A 96 28.51 -12.55 -2.10
C GLY A 96 29.34 -12.05 -0.93
N ILE A 97 30.65 -12.21 -1.05
CA ILE A 97 31.66 -11.73 -0.11
C ILE A 97 31.54 -10.19 -0.08
N GLN A 98 31.00 -9.63 0.99
CA GLN A 98 31.10 -8.20 1.25
C GLN A 98 32.53 -7.90 1.67
N ALA A 99 33.21 -7.05 0.89
CA ALA A 99 34.50 -6.52 1.21
C ALA A 99 34.43 -5.68 2.49
N ALA A 100 35.22 -6.03 3.48
CA ALA A 100 35.33 -5.30 4.74
C ALA A 100 36.07 -3.97 4.50
N ASP A 101 35.45 -2.88 4.98
CA ASP A 101 36.09 -1.56 5.10
C ASP A 101 37.10 -1.60 6.24
N PRO A 102 38.34 -1.08 6.10
CA PRO A 102 39.38 -1.19 7.11
C PRO A 102 39.17 -0.19 8.24
N ALA A 103 38.66 -0.65 9.36
CA ALA A 103 38.70 0.06 10.64
C ALA A 103 39.85 -0.46 11.55
N PRO A 104 40.31 0.33 12.52
CA PRO A 104 41.62 0.13 13.16
C PRO A 104 41.65 -0.99 14.19
N GLY A 105 42.71 -1.83 14.13
CA GLY A 105 43.21 -2.72 15.18
C GLY A 105 42.52 -4.09 15.30
N PRO A 106 43.06 -5.17 14.64
CA PRO A 106 42.36 -6.46 14.55
C PRO A 106 42.35 -7.32 15.82
N ASP A 107 43.22 -7.13 16.78
CA ASP A 107 43.44 -8.12 17.85
C ASP A 107 42.52 -8.00 19.07
N GLU A 108 42.17 -6.81 19.51
CA GLU A 108 41.29 -6.65 20.70
C GLU A 108 39.79 -6.80 20.40
N THR A 109 39.34 -6.33 19.25
CA THR A 109 37.94 -6.51 18.79
C THR A 109 37.66 -7.97 18.49
N ALA A 110 38.53 -8.66 17.79
CA ALA A 110 38.38 -10.08 17.47
C ALA A 110 38.30 -10.95 18.74
N LEU A 111 39.14 -10.66 19.75
CA LEU A 111 39.10 -11.35 21.04
C LEU A 111 37.84 -11.05 21.85
N ALA A 112 37.30 -9.83 21.75
CA ALA A 112 36.05 -9.46 22.40
C ALA A 112 34.86 -10.16 21.74
N ASP A 113 34.84 -10.24 20.41
CA ASP A 113 33.78 -10.95 19.63
C ASP A 113 33.84 -12.45 19.89
N MET A 114 34.99 -13.08 19.90
CA MET A 114 35.15 -14.50 20.28
C MET A 114 34.65 -14.79 21.70
N ARG A 115 34.94 -13.91 22.67
CA ARG A 115 34.42 -14.05 24.04
C ARG A 115 32.90 -13.89 24.10
N ARG A 116 32.37 -12.93 23.39
CA ARG A 116 30.90 -12.73 23.28
C ARG A 116 30.23 -13.96 22.70
N GLU A 117 30.76 -14.49 21.62
CA GLU A 117 30.24 -15.68 20.95
C GLU A 117 30.28 -16.93 21.85
N ALA A 118 31.36 -17.12 22.61
CA ALA A 118 31.49 -18.20 23.59
C ALA A 118 30.44 -18.08 24.72
N VAL A 119 30.16 -16.87 25.20
CA VAL A 119 29.12 -16.62 26.20
C VAL A 119 27.73 -16.90 25.66
N LEU A 120 27.41 -16.42 24.45
CA LEU A 120 26.11 -16.65 23.79
C LEU A 120 25.91 -18.14 23.51
N SER A 121 26.96 -18.85 23.08
CA SER A 121 26.94 -20.31 22.88
C SER A 121 26.64 -21.06 24.20
N ALA A 122 27.26 -20.65 25.31
CA ALA A 122 26.98 -21.25 26.63
C ALA A 122 25.55 -21.01 27.10
N ILE A 123 25.01 -19.79 26.86
CA ILE A 123 23.60 -19.47 27.16
C ILE A 123 22.66 -20.34 26.30
N ASN A 124 22.96 -20.48 25.00
CA ASN A 124 22.15 -21.28 24.09
C ASN A 124 22.17 -22.79 24.41
N ALA A 125 23.21 -23.27 25.06
CA ALA A 125 23.32 -24.65 25.53
C ALA A 125 22.49 -24.93 26.81
N LEU A 126 21.98 -23.92 27.52
CA LEU A 126 21.10 -24.11 28.68
C LEU A 126 19.75 -24.71 28.27
N PRO A 127 19.14 -25.53 29.14
CA PRO A 127 17.76 -25.96 28.97
C PRO A 127 16.83 -24.74 28.80
N GLU A 128 15.79 -24.87 27.97
CA GLU A 128 14.88 -23.77 27.55
C GLU A 128 14.40 -22.90 28.73
N GLY A 129 13.91 -23.50 29.79
CA GLY A 129 13.42 -22.76 30.97
C GLY A 129 14.53 -22.03 31.75
N GLU A 130 15.75 -22.58 31.79
CA GLU A 130 16.91 -21.95 32.42
C GLU A 130 17.43 -20.82 31.54
N ARG A 131 17.51 -21.04 30.24
CA ARG A 131 17.91 -20.03 29.24
C ARG A 131 16.98 -18.83 29.26
N ALA A 132 15.65 -19.06 29.22
CA ALA A 132 14.68 -17.97 29.30
C ALA A 132 14.79 -17.18 30.60
N ALA A 133 14.88 -17.84 31.75
CA ALA A 133 15.03 -17.15 33.05
C ALA A 133 16.34 -16.35 33.13
N THR A 134 17.45 -16.91 32.63
CA THR A 134 18.77 -16.25 32.63
C THR A 134 18.79 -15.03 31.71
N THR A 135 18.30 -15.18 30.51
CA THR A 135 18.27 -14.08 29.54
C THR A 135 17.42 -12.93 30.05
N LEU A 136 16.19 -13.20 30.51
CA LEU A 136 15.29 -12.17 31.01
C LEU A 136 15.80 -11.48 32.28
N TYR A 137 16.47 -12.21 33.15
CA TYR A 137 17.00 -11.64 34.39
C TYR A 137 18.19 -10.69 34.14
N TYR A 138 19.09 -11.05 33.24
CA TYR A 138 20.32 -10.30 33.02
C TYR A 138 20.27 -9.26 31.90
N ILE A 139 19.32 -9.35 30.95
CA ILE A 139 19.29 -8.45 29.77
C ILE A 139 19.07 -6.97 30.14
N ASP A 140 18.25 -6.70 31.17
CA ASP A 140 17.93 -5.33 31.63
C ASP A 140 17.70 -5.26 33.14
N GLY A 141 18.16 -6.26 33.89
CA GLY A 141 18.11 -6.27 35.34
C GLY A 141 16.71 -6.45 35.94
N TYR A 142 15.81 -7.16 35.25
CA TYR A 142 14.46 -7.43 35.74
C TYR A 142 14.49 -8.26 37.05
N SER A 143 13.59 -7.94 37.95
CA SER A 143 13.41 -8.68 39.21
C SER A 143 12.87 -10.11 38.94
N VAL A 144 13.13 -11.02 39.87
CA VAL A 144 12.55 -12.38 39.86
C VAL A 144 11.02 -12.35 39.76
N ALA A 145 10.37 -11.33 40.36
CA ALA A 145 8.92 -11.18 40.31
C ALA A 145 8.43 -10.78 38.88
N GLU A 146 9.13 -9.86 38.24
CA GLU A 146 8.81 -9.43 36.85
C GLU A 146 9.04 -10.55 35.85
N VAL A 147 10.16 -11.27 35.95
CA VAL A 147 10.44 -12.45 35.13
C VAL A 147 9.39 -13.54 35.35
N GLY A 148 8.99 -13.77 36.62
CA GLY A 148 7.95 -14.74 36.96
C GLY A 148 6.59 -14.37 36.39
N ALA A 149 6.21 -13.10 36.49
CA ALA A 149 4.96 -12.59 35.90
C ALA A 149 4.94 -12.69 34.38
N PHE A 150 6.07 -12.40 33.72
CA PHE A 150 6.19 -12.51 32.26
C PHE A 150 6.15 -13.97 31.78
N LEU A 151 6.88 -14.88 32.47
CA LEU A 151 6.92 -16.30 32.13
C LEU A 151 5.71 -17.11 32.62
N GLU A 152 4.82 -16.51 33.41
CA GLU A 152 3.69 -17.16 34.07
C GLU A 152 4.11 -18.33 34.99
N VAL A 153 5.21 -18.13 35.73
CA VAL A 153 5.72 -19.11 36.70
C VAL A 153 5.97 -18.48 38.08
N PRO A 154 5.88 -19.25 39.16
CA PRO A 154 6.22 -18.73 40.50
C PRO A 154 7.66 -18.20 40.57
N GLY A 155 7.90 -17.15 41.33
CA GLY A 155 9.24 -16.59 41.54
C GLY A 155 10.24 -17.60 42.14
N SER A 156 9.78 -18.59 42.91
CA SER A 156 10.61 -19.73 43.34
C SER A 156 11.13 -20.56 42.19
N THR A 157 10.30 -20.79 41.14
CA THR A 157 10.70 -21.47 39.92
C THR A 157 11.78 -20.69 39.17
N VAL A 158 11.63 -19.36 39.07
CA VAL A 158 12.65 -18.49 38.46
C VAL A 158 13.96 -18.59 39.23
N LYS A 159 13.93 -18.49 40.57
CA LYS A 159 15.11 -18.64 41.43
C LYS A 159 15.82 -19.97 41.21
N ASN A 160 15.06 -21.07 41.18
CA ASN A 160 15.62 -22.41 40.94
C ASN A 160 16.27 -22.52 39.54
N ARG A 161 15.60 -21.99 38.52
CA ARG A 161 16.15 -21.97 37.13
C ARG A 161 17.45 -21.16 37.06
N LEU A 162 17.50 -19.99 37.71
CA LEU A 162 18.70 -19.16 37.77
C LEU A 162 19.85 -19.87 38.52
N HIS A 163 19.50 -20.54 39.65
CA HIS A 163 20.50 -21.32 40.39
C HIS A 163 21.07 -22.47 39.55
N SER A 164 20.23 -23.24 38.87
CA SER A 164 20.67 -24.33 37.99
C SER A 164 21.47 -23.84 36.80
N ALA A 165 21.06 -22.71 36.19
CA ALA A 165 21.79 -22.09 35.10
C ALA A 165 23.20 -21.65 35.51
N ARG A 166 23.35 -21.00 36.69
CA ARG A 166 24.65 -20.61 37.23
C ARG A 166 25.56 -21.80 37.50
N ALA A 167 25.01 -22.93 37.95
CA ALA A 167 25.78 -24.16 38.16
C ALA A 167 26.25 -24.79 36.84
N ARG A 168 25.54 -24.58 35.72
CA ARG A 168 25.91 -25.06 34.39
C ARG A 168 26.86 -24.12 33.66
N LEU A 169 26.72 -22.83 33.88
CA LEU A 169 27.66 -21.81 33.38
C LEU A 169 28.93 -21.90 34.23
N HIS A 170 30.10 -22.00 33.62
CA HIS A 170 31.35 -22.12 34.34
C HIS A 170 31.54 -21.01 35.38
N ALA A 171 32.17 -21.36 36.52
CA ALA A 171 32.46 -20.40 37.56
C ALA A 171 33.26 -19.22 37.01
N GLY A 172 32.78 -18.01 37.25
CA GLY A 172 33.36 -16.76 36.72
C GLY A 172 32.73 -16.19 35.44
N MET A 173 31.83 -16.90 34.78
CA MET A 173 31.12 -16.38 33.58
C MET A 173 29.95 -15.45 33.90
N GLU A 174 29.47 -15.38 35.16
CA GLU A 174 28.27 -14.59 35.49
C GLU A 174 28.40 -13.11 35.08
N GLY A 175 29.54 -12.47 35.39
CA GLY A 175 29.77 -11.07 35.01
C GLY A 175 29.87 -10.88 33.49
N MET A 176 30.38 -11.88 32.76
CA MET A 176 30.42 -11.85 31.29
C MET A 176 29.03 -12.06 30.69
N VAL A 177 28.23 -12.98 31.27
CA VAL A 177 26.84 -13.20 30.86
C VAL A 177 26.01 -11.94 31.05
N GLU A 178 26.10 -11.31 32.22
CA GLU A 178 25.40 -10.06 32.50
C GLU A 178 25.82 -8.95 31.53
N LYS A 179 27.12 -8.74 31.32
CA LYS A 179 27.65 -7.74 30.40
C LYS A 179 27.16 -8.02 28.96
N THR A 180 27.35 -9.23 28.46
CA THR A 180 26.97 -9.60 27.08
C THR A 180 25.48 -9.42 26.83
N LEU A 181 24.61 -9.79 27.77
CA LEU A 181 23.17 -9.63 27.62
C LEU A 181 22.75 -8.17 27.72
N LYS A 182 23.34 -7.38 28.64
CA LYS A 182 23.08 -5.93 28.72
C LYS A 182 23.53 -5.19 27.46
N ASP A 183 24.72 -5.51 26.93
CA ASP A 183 25.22 -4.93 25.68
C ASP A 183 24.39 -5.34 24.45
N SER A 184 23.59 -6.40 24.58
CA SER A 184 22.67 -6.90 23.54
C SER A 184 21.20 -6.47 23.78
N ALA A 185 20.95 -5.69 24.84
CA ALA A 185 19.60 -5.15 25.09
C ALA A 185 19.24 -4.13 24.00
N PRO A 186 17.96 -4.11 23.54
CA PRO A 186 17.53 -3.15 22.53
C PRO A 186 17.66 -1.72 23.08
N GLY A 187 18.26 -0.83 22.26
CA GLY A 187 18.41 0.59 22.57
C GLY A 187 17.15 1.41 22.25
N ASP A 188 17.25 2.74 22.40
CA ASP A 188 16.16 3.69 22.10
C ASP A 188 15.69 3.63 20.63
N GLU A 189 16.53 3.13 19.74
CA GLU A 189 16.22 2.96 18.33
C GLU A 189 15.18 1.85 18.09
N PHE A 190 15.15 0.82 18.96
CA PHE A 190 14.18 -0.26 18.85
C PHE A 190 12.74 0.27 18.87
N GLY A 191 12.41 1.17 19.81
CA GLY A 191 11.08 1.77 19.90
C GLY A 191 10.67 2.53 18.65
N ARG A 192 11.64 3.17 17.98
CA ARG A 192 11.41 3.87 16.69
C ARG A 192 11.18 2.91 15.53
N LYS A 193 11.75 1.70 15.60
CA LYS A 193 11.59 0.65 14.58
C LYS A 193 10.32 -0.18 14.77
N VAL A 194 9.70 -0.18 15.95
CA VAL A 194 8.57 -1.07 16.28
C VAL A 194 7.37 -0.87 15.37
N SER A 195 6.96 0.32 15.10
CA SER A 195 6.04 0.63 13.99
C SER A 195 5.92 2.13 13.82
N ARG A 196 5.92 2.59 12.60
CA ARG A 196 5.44 3.90 12.28
C ARG A 196 4.27 3.76 11.32
N VAL A 197 3.08 4.05 11.81
CA VAL A 197 1.89 4.16 10.99
C VAL A 197 1.42 5.61 11.11
N LEU A 198 1.25 6.25 9.97
CA LEU A 198 0.68 7.59 9.90
C LEU A 198 -0.81 7.48 10.24
N GLU A 199 -1.20 8.11 11.34
CA GLU A 199 -2.60 8.16 11.75
C GLU A 199 -3.40 9.09 10.84
N GLY A 200 -4.71 8.80 10.70
CA GLY A 200 -5.61 9.66 9.95
C GLY A 200 -5.59 9.47 8.42
N ILE A 201 -4.86 8.48 7.88
CA ILE A 201 -5.09 8.06 6.49
C ILE A 201 -6.44 7.36 6.43
N GLU A 202 -7.41 8.05 5.87
CA GLU A 202 -8.77 7.55 5.77
C GLU A 202 -8.88 6.32 4.86
N ARG A 203 -9.93 5.54 5.07
CA ARG A 203 -10.26 4.43 4.20
C ARG A 203 -10.57 4.96 2.80
N ILE A 204 -10.01 4.32 1.80
CA ILE A 204 -10.30 4.59 0.40
C ILE A 204 -11.47 3.68 0.00
N HIS A 205 -12.55 4.27 -0.50
CA HIS A 205 -13.75 3.56 -0.94
C HIS A 205 -14.01 3.79 -2.41
N TRP A 206 -14.62 2.80 -3.06
CA TRP A 206 -15.26 3.02 -4.33
C TRP A 206 -16.46 3.95 -4.13
N GLU A 207 -16.33 5.16 -4.66
CA GLU A 207 -17.46 6.10 -4.76
C GLU A 207 -17.81 6.25 -6.25
N THR A 208 -19.08 6.45 -6.54
CA THR A 208 -19.53 6.69 -7.92
C THR A 208 -18.90 7.91 -8.56
N THR A 209 -18.40 8.84 -7.74
CA THR A 209 -17.73 10.08 -8.16
C THR A 209 -16.19 9.97 -8.15
N SER A 210 -15.61 8.91 -7.59
CA SER A 210 -14.17 8.69 -7.56
C SER A 210 -13.80 7.27 -8.02
N PRO A 211 -13.94 6.99 -9.31
CA PRO A 211 -13.76 5.63 -9.83
C PRO A 211 -12.29 5.28 -10.10
N LEU A 212 -11.31 6.09 -9.69
CA LEU A 212 -9.89 5.84 -9.95
C LEU A 212 -9.10 5.74 -8.65
N CYS A 213 -8.36 4.65 -8.49
CA CYS A 213 -7.53 4.38 -7.31
C CYS A 213 -6.45 5.44 -7.11
N PHE A 214 -5.83 5.94 -8.19
CA PHE A 214 -4.82 6.99 -8.11
C PHE A 214 -5.38 8.26 -7.45
N THR A 215 -6.51 8.77 -7.93
CA THR A 215 -7.06 10.04 -7.46
C THR A 215 -7.58 9.96 -6.02
N GLY A 216 -8.20 8.84 -5.65
CA GLY A 216 -8.62 8.56 -4.28
C GLY A 216 -7.43 8.45 -3.32
N SER A 217 -6.35 7.80 -3.76
CA SER A 217 -5.09 7.70 -2.99
C SER A 217 -4.44 9.06 -2.81
N VAL A 218 -4.41 9.90 -3.85
CA VAL A 218 -3.94 11.29 -3.76
C VAL A 218 -4.79 12.09 -2.78
N ALA A 219 -6.12 12.02 -2.87
CA ALA A 219 -7.01 12.76 -1.97
C ALA A 219 -6.80 12.35 -0.50
N ALA A 220 -6.64 11.05 -0.22
CA ALA A 220 -6.35 10.55 1.12
C ALA A 220 -4.98 11.04 1.64
N ALA A 221 -3.95 11.02 0.79
CA ALA A 221 -2.62 11.50 1.13
C ALA A 221 -2.61 13.02 1.40
N MET A 222 -3.26 13.81 0.55
CA MET A 222 -3.34 15.26 0.71
C MET A 222 -4.12 15.67 1.96
N ARG A 223 -5.20 14.97 2.30
CA ARG A 223 -5.93 15.19 3.55
C ARG A 223 -5.05 14.96 4.78
N HIS A 224 -4.25 13.88 4.78
CA HIS A 224 -3.27 13.62 5.84
C HIS A 224 -2.23 14.74 5.97
N LEU A 225 -1.77 15.29 4.84
CA LEU A 225 -0.79 16.37 4.80
C LEU A 225 -1.39 17.77 5.13
N GLY A 226 -2.67 17.83 5.51
CA GLY A 226 -3.34 19.07 5.89
C GLY A 226 -3.71 19.99 4.70
N THR A 227 -3.69 19.46 3.48
CA THR A 227 -4.11 20.15 2.26
C THR A 227 -5.24 19.33 1.60
N PRO A 228 -6.43 19.23 2.23
CA PRO A 228 -7.50 18.37 1.74
C PRO A 228 -7.99 18.84 0.37
N VAL A 229 -8.16 17.88 -0.53
CA VAL A 229 -8.76 18.06 -1.85
C VAL A 229 -9.92 17.10 -2.03
N SER A 230 -10.94 17.52 -2.80
CA SER A 230 -12.02 16.62 -3.16
C SER A 230 -11.57 15.60 -4.22
N ASN A 231 -12.26 14.46 -4.26
CA ASN A 231 -11.99 13.46 -5.29
C ASN A 231 -12.24 14.04 -6.71
N ASP A 232 -13.30 14.83 -6.88
CA ASP A 232 -13.61 15.46 -8.17
C ASP A 232 -12.51 16.42 -8.62
N TYR A 233 -11.92 17.18 -7.69
CA TYR A 233 -10.77 18.03 -7.99
C TYR A 233 -9.56 17.20 -8.40
N ALA A 234 -9.22 16.14 -7.65
CA ALA A 234 -8.13 15.24 -8.00
C ALA A 234 -8.37 14.54 -9.37
N MET A 235 -9.62 14.15 -9.66
CA MET A 235 -10.02 13.62 -10.96
C MET A 235 -9.82 14.61 -12.10
N GLY A 236 -10.13 15.88 -11.88
CA GLY A 236 -9.98 16.95 -12.88
C GLY A 236 -8.52 17.24 -13.19
N ILE A 237 -7.72 17.59 -12.18
CA ILE A 237 -6.31 17.98 -12.35
C ILE A 237 -5.42 16.85 -12.88
N SER A 238 -5.72 15.58 -12.57
CA SER A 238 -4.99 14.42 -13.10
C SER A 238 -5.33 14.07 -14.54
N GLY A 239 -6.45 14.59 -15.06
CA GLY A 239 -7.05 14.17 -16.33
C GLY A 239 -7.92 12.92 -16.22
N GLY A 240 -8.00 12.30 -15.04
CA GLY A 240 -8.78 11.09 -14.81
C GLY A 240 -10.26 11.22 -15.17
N ALA A 241 -10.85 12.39 -14.93
CA ALA A 241 -12.23 12.71 -15.28
C ALA A 241 -12.49 12.74 -16.80
N PHE A 242 -11.48 13.10 -17.57
CA PHE A 242 -11.57 13.35 -19.02
C PHE A 242 -11.07 12.18 -19.87
N LYS A 243 -10.29 11.26 -19.27
CA LYS A 243 -9.69 10.16 -20.03
C LYS A 243 -10.75 9.21 -20.59
N MET A 244 -10.50 8.75 -21.82
CA MET A 244 -11.09 7.58 -22.45
C MET A 244 -9.97 6.82 -23.13
N PHE A 245 -9.72 5.58 -22.72
CA PHE A 245 -8.69 4.71 -23.31
C PHE A 245 -9.31 3.42 -23.81
N TRP A 246 -8.74 2.90 -24.88
CA TRP A 246 -9.07 1.60 -25.42
C TRP A 246 -7.78 0.87 -25.85
N ILE A 247 -7.49 -0.24 -25.18
CA ILE A 247 -6.34 -1.09 -25.49
C ILE A 247 -6.85 -2.32 -26.24
N PRO A 248 -6.47 -2.47 -27.51
CA PRO A 248 -6.91 -3.63 -28.28
C PRO A 248 -6.18 -4.92 -27.82
N PRO A 249 -6.80 -6.10 -27.96
CA PRO A 249 -8.19 -6.26 -28.40
C PRO A 249 -9.22 -6.03 -27.30
N TRP A 250 -8.94 -6.43 -26.04
CA TRP A 250 -9.83 -6.38 -24.88
C TRP A 250 -9.02 -6.36 -23.59
N SER A 251 -8.39 -5.26 -23.22
CA SER A 251 -7.59 -5.18 -22.02
C SER A 251 -8.38 -4.60 -20.84
N PRO A 252 -8.33 -5.23 -19.67
CA PRO A 252 -8.89 -4.67 -18.45
C PRO A 252 -8.11 -3.47 -17.92
N ALA A 253 -6.90 -3.22 -18.39
CA ALA A 253 -6.08 -2.09 -17.99
C ALA A 253 -6.57 -0.73 -18.55
N ASN A 254 -7.67 -0.70 -19.32
CA ASN A 254 -8.33 0.54 -19.77
C ASN A 254 -8.72 1.48 -18.61
N CYS A 255 -8.97 0.96 -17.41
CA CYS A 255 -9.35 1.75 -16.23
C CYS A 255 -8.17 2.54 -15.66
N ASP A 256 -6.96 2.05 -15.75
CA ASP A 256 -5.80 2.67 -15.12
C ASP A 256 -5.37 3.95 -15.82
N LEU A 257 -5.13 5.01 -15.03
CA LEU A 257 -4.68 6.30 -15.53
C LEU A 257 -3.17 6.33 -15.75
N LEU A 258 -2.40 5.62 -14.92
CA LEU A 258 -0.94 5.65 -14.94
C LEU A 258 -0.32 4.77 -16.03
N ILE A 259 -1.13 4.00 -16.73
CA ILE A 259 -0.71 3.17 -17.86
C ILE A 259 0.01 3.97 -18.97
N ILE A 260 -0.31 5.27 -19.09
CA ILE A 260 0.33 6.21 -20.02
C ILE A 260 1.57 6.91 -19.43
N GLY A 261 2.06 6.44 -18.27
CA GLY A 261 3.29 6.93 -17.66
C GLY A 261 3.11 8.06 -16.65
N GLU A 262 4.09 8.94 -16.57
CA GLU A 262 4.26 9.92 -15.49
C GLU A 262 3.36 11.16 -15.62
N GLU A 263 2.86 11.46 -16.81
CA GLU A 263 2.18 12.73 -17.07
C GLU A 263 0.99 13.01 -16.14
N PRO A 264 0.09 12.05 -15.83
CA PRO A 264 -0.98 12.29 -14.85
C PRO A 264 -0.46 12.64 -13.45
N ILE A 265 0.68 12.06 -13.05
CA ILE A 265 1.33 12.35 -11.76
C ILE A 265 1.84 13.79 -11.78
N ARG A 266 2.56 14.16 -12.82
CA ARG A 266 3.13 15.50 -13.00
C ARG A 266 2.04 16.58 -12.94
N GLN A 267 0.97 16.41 -13.69
CA GLN A 267 -0.17 17.34 -13.70
C GLN A 267 -0.79 17.48 -12.31
N THR A 268 -1.00 16.35 -11.63
CA THR A 268 -1.60 16.32 -10.30
C THR A 268 -0.75 17.08 -9.28
N PHE A 269 0.53 16.76 -9.17
CA PHE A 269 1.39 17.36 -8.15
C PHE A 269 1.74 18.81 -8.46
N ALA A 270 1.83 19.19 -9.74
CA ALA A 270 1.96 20.60 -10.14
C ALA A 270 0.75 21.43 -9.69
N ALA A 271 -0.47 20.98 -9.96
CA ALA A 271 -1.69 21.68 -9.56
C ALA A 271 -1.85 21.76 -8.03
N LEU A 272 -1.37 20.76 -7.28
CA LEU A 272 -1.42 20.73 -5.83
C LEU A 272 -0.32 21.57 -5.16
N GLY A 273 0.70 21.99 -5.88
CA GLY A 273 1.86 22.71 -5.35
C GLY A 273 2.74 21.85 -4.47
N TYR A 274 2.99 20.60 -4.89
CA TYR A 274 3.89 19.66 -4.22
C TYR A 274 4.95 19.13 -5.19
N GLY A 275 6.17 19.02 -4.69
CA GLY A 275 7.18 18.19 -5.35
C GLY A 275 6.83 16.71 -5.27
N TYR A 276 7.38 15.91 -6.16
CA TYR A 276 7.26 14.46 -6.08
C TYR A 276 8.50 13.77 -6.66
N THR A 277 8.65 12.50 -6.36
CA THR A 277 9.61 11.62 -7.05
C THR A 277 8.86 10.38 -7.51
N PHE A 278 8.84 10.16 -8.82
CA PHE A 278 8.28 8.94 -9.39
C PHE A 278 9.40 7.93 -9.64
N LEU A 279 9.22 6.71 -9.16
CA LEU A 279 10.13 5.59 -9.32
C LEU A 279 9.36 4.48 -10.05
N PRO A 280 9.30 4.51 -11.39
CA PRO A 280 8.65 3.46 -12.16
C PRO A 280 9.45 2.16 -12.07
N ASP A 281 8.76 1.03 -12.01
CA ASP A 281 9.35 -0.32 -11.97
C ASP A 281 8.50 -1.30 -12.79
N PHE A 282 8.14 -0.89 -13.99
CA PHE A 282 7.24 -1.63 -14.86
C PHE A 282 7.84 -2.93 -15.41
N ASP A 283 9.18 -3.00 -15.52
CA ASP A 283 9.90 -4.23 -15.85
C ASP A 283 10.31 -4.98 -14.59
N ARG A 284 9.42 -5.82 -14.09
CA ARG A 284 9.64 -6.60 -12.86
C ARG A 284 10.79 -7.61 -12.96
N GLN A 285 11.24 -7.96 -14.17
CA GLN A 285 12.38 -8.86 -14.40
C GLN A 285 13.72 -8.11 -14.33
N ASN A 286 13.73 -6.81 -14.70
CA ASN A 286 14.93 -5.98 -14.70
C ASN A 286 14.71 -4.72 -13.85
N ARG A 287 14.45 -4.93 -12.56
CA ARG A 287 14.14 -3.84 -11.64
C ARG A 287 15.26 -2.82 -11.52
N ALA A 288 14.90 -1.54 -11.59
CA ALA A 288 15.84 -0.43 -11.50
C ALA A 288 16.46 -0.29 -10.09
N LEU A 289 15.74 -0.70 -9.06
CA LEU A 289 16.16 -0.61 -7.66
C LEU A 289 15.99 -1.97 -6.96
N SER A 290 16.92 -2.26 -6.03
CA SER A 290 16.77 -3.40 -5.14
C SER A 290 15.67 -3.18 -4.11
N GLU A 291 15.19 -4.25 -3.48
CA GLU A 291 14.23 -4.20 -2.39
C GLU A 291 14.69 -3.28 -1.26
N ALA A 292 15.96 -3.36 -0.85
CA ALA A 292 16.53 -2.51 0.19
C ALA A 292 16.46 -1.02 -0.20
N GLN A 293 16.76 -0.67 -1.45
CA GLN A 293 16.69 0.71 -1.92
C GLN A 293 15.26 1.26 -1.97
N TYR A 294 14.26 0.44 -2.32
CA TYR A 294 12.85 0.82 -2.22
C TYR A 294 12.44 1.00 -0.76
N ARG A 295 12.81 0.05 0.09
CA ARG A 295 12.55 0.06 1.53
C ARG A 295 13.04 1.33 2.20
N ASP A 296 14.30 1.69 1.96
CA ASP A 296 14.91 2.90 2.53
C ASP A 296 14.13 4.17 2.16
N ARG A 297 13.63 4.26 0.92
CA ARG A 297 12.83 5.41 0.47
C ARG A 297 11.45 5.45 1.11
N ILE A 298 10.79 4.30 1.22
CA ILE A 298 9.48 4.19 1.89
C ILE A 298 9.63 4.58 3.36
N VAL A 299 10.60 4.01 4.05
CA VAL A 299 10.89 4.28 5.47
C VAL A 299 11.19 5.77 5.67
N ALA A 300 12.08 6.35 4.86
CA ALA A 300 12.43 7.77 4.96
C ALA A 300 11.21 8.69 4.74
N SER A 301 10.34 8.37 3.78
CA SER A 301 9.12 9.15 3.52
C SER A 301 8.14 9.08 4.71
N ILE A 302 7.86 7.87 5.20
CA ILE A 302 6.98 7.66 6.35
C ILE A 302 7.55 8.32 7.61
N ASP A 303 8.87 8.25 7.80
CA ASP A 303 9.58 8.91 8.91
C ASP A 303 9.51 10.43 8.85
N ALA A 304 9.44 10.98 7.66
CA ALA A 304 9.18 12.40 7.46
C ALA A 304 7.70 12.79 7.61
N GLY A 305 6.81 11.83 7.94
CA GLY A 305 5.37 12.06 8.08
C GLY A 305 4.62 12.12 6.75
N ARG A 306 5.22 11.60 5.67
CA ARG A 306 4.66 11.62 4.32
C ARG A 306 4.22 10.23 3.87
N PRO A 307 2.95 10.03 3.49
CA PRO A 307 2.50 8.76 2.93
C PRO A 307 3.15 8.53 1.56
N VAL A 308 3.29 7.26 1.18
CA VAL A 308 3.81 6.87 -0.13
C VAL A 308 2.66 6.31 -0.96
N LEU A 309 2.55 6.75 -2.21
CA LEU A 309 1.64 6.14 -3.16
C LEU A 309 2.39 5.03 -3.89
N ALA A 310 1.88 3.81 -3.82
CA ALA A 310 2.51 2.64 -4.41
C ALA A 310 1.57 1.98 -5.42
N VAL A 311 2.13 1.50 -6.52
CA VAL A 311 1.38 0.81 -7.59
C VAL A 311 1.54 -0.68 -7.41
N GLY A 312 0.43 -1.43 -7.29
CA GLY A 312 0.40 -2.89 -7.44
C GLY A 312 0.60 -3.72 -6.18
N ILE A 313 0.67 -3.15 -4.96
CA ILE A 313 0.86 -3.93 -3.71
C ILE A 313 -0.37 -4.80 -3.38
N VAL A 314 -1.58 -4.27 -3.60
CA VAL A 314 -2.84 -4.95 -3.25
C VAL A 314 -3.81 -4.86 -4.42
N GLY A 315 -4.28 -6.00 -4.90
CA GLY A 315 -5.18 -6.08 -6.05
C GLY A 315 -4.44 -5.94 -7.40
N PRO A 316 -5.12 -5.45 -8.44
CA PRO A 316 -4.51 -5.17 -9.73
C PRO A 316 -3.41 -4.09 -9.60
N PRO A 317 -2.58 -3.86 -10.64
CA PRO A 317 -1.50 -2.87 -10.58
C PRO A 317 -2.02 -1.43 -10.52
N GLU A 318 -2.84 -1.16 -9.52
CA GLU A 318 -3.41 0.15 -9.23
C GLU A 318 -2.82 0.78 -7.97
N VAL A 319 -3.08 2.07 -7.78
CA VAL A 319 -2.44 2.86 -6.73
C VAL A 319 -3.10 2.63 -5.38
N CYS A 320 -2.26 2.35 -4.39
CA CYS A 320 -2.63 2.31 -2.97
C CYS A 320 -1.80 3.32 -2.16
N VAL A 321 -2.21 3.59 -0.93
CA VAL A 321 -1.47 4.46 0.00
C VAL A 321 -0.75 3.60 1.03
N VAL A 322 0.57 3.63 1.02
CA VAL A 322 1.39 3.11 2.12
C VAL A 322 1.43 4.16 3.22
N ALA A 323 0.90 3.80 4.36
CA ALA A 323 0.74 4.65 5.53
C ALA A 323 1.70 4.31 6.67
N GLY A 324 2.41 3.20 6.58
CA GLY A 324 3.30 2.76 7.64
C GLY A 324 4.10 1.52 7.30
N TYR A 325 5.00 1.19 8.21
CA TYR A 325 5.88 0.04 8.09
C TYR A 325 6.19 -0.59 9.44
N SER A 326 6.70 -1.82 9.43
CA SER A 326 7.40 -2.47 10.53
C SER A 326 8.61 -3.25 9.99
N SER A 327 9.41 -3.81 10.90
CA SER A 327 10.64 -4.55 10.56
C SER A 327 11.54 -3.78 9.58
N GLY A 328 11.72 -2.46 9.84
CA GLY A 328 12.54 -1.60 8.98
C GLY A 328 12.05 -1.49 7.54
N GLY A 329 10.74 -1.73 7.29
CA GLY A 329 10.12 -1.64 5.97
C GLY A 329 9.96 -2.99 5.24
N GLU A 330 10.27 -4.11 5.88
CA GLU A 330 9.95 -5.45 5.34
C GLU A 330 8.45 -5.68 5.29
N VAL A 331 7.70 -5.10 6.22
CA VAL A 331 6.24 -5.15 6.26
C VAL A 331 5.69 -3.76 6.07
N LEU A 332 4.76 -3.61 5.14
CA LEU A 332 4.07 -2.36 4.87
C LEU A 332 2.60 -2.42 5.32
N TYR A 333 2.10 -1.27 5.74
CA TYR A 333 0.70 -1.04 6.11
C TYR A 333 0.13 0.09 5.28
N GLY A 334 -1.11 -0.06 4.81
CA GLY A 334 -1.69 0.96 3.95
C GLY A 334 -3.18 0.85 3.73
N ARG A 335 -3.67 1.62 2.77
CA ARG A 335 -5.06 1.66 2.32
C ARG A 335 -5.12 1.38 0.83
N SER A 336 -6.03 0.49 0.44
CA SER A 336 -6.32 0.17 -0.96
C SER A 336 -7.82 0.02 -1.15
N TYR A 337 -8.31 0.28 -2.34
CA TYR A 337 -9.67 -0.07 -2.75
C TYR A 337 -9.93 -1.58 -2.66
N PHE A 338 -8.91 -2.39 -2.96
CA PHE A 338 -9.00 -3.84 -3.08
C PHE A 338 -8.74 -4.61 -1.78
N GLN A 339 -8.46 -3.92 -0.67
CA GLN A 339 -8.09 -4.61 0.58
C GLN A 339 -9.21 -5.46 1.21
N GLU A 340 -10.46 -5.23 0.86
CA GLU A 340 -11.63 -5.92 1.41
C GLU A 340 -12.52 -6.56 0.33
N GLN A 341 -12.12 -6.50 -0.94
CA GLN A 341 -12.88 -7.12 -2.02
C GLN A 341 -12.81 -8.64 -1.97
N ASP A 342 -13.91 -9.29 -2.30
CA ASP A 342 -13.93 -10.74 -2.48
C ASP A 342 -13.15 -11.12 -3.74
N PRO A 343 -12.17 -12.05 -3.69
CA PRO A 343 -11.50 -12.55 -4.87
C PRO A 343 -12.46 -13.04 -5.97
N GLY A 344 -13.65 -13.51 -5.60
CA GLY A 344 -14.70 -13.87 -6.55
C GLY A 344 -15.18 -12.70 -7.43
N ASP A 345 -15.10 -11.46 -6.93
CA ASP A 345 -15.45 -10.26 -7.69
C ASP A 345 -14.35 -9.88 -8.70
N VAL A 346 -13.14 -10.45 -8.55
CA VAL A 346 -11.96 -10.21 -9.39
C VAL A 346 -11.51 -11.47 -10.14
N ASP A 347 -12.25 -12.58 -10.04
CA ASP A 347 -11.92 -13.88 -10.65
C ASP A 347 -11.76 -13.86 -12.17
N VAL A 348 -12.19 -12.78 -12.82
CA VAL A 348 -12.05 -12.58 -14.27
C VAL A 348 -10.58 -12.41 -14.70
N PHE A 349 -9.67 -12.11 -13.74
CA PHE A 349 -8.29 -11.69 -14.01
C PHE A 349 -7.26 -12.64 -13.39
N ARG A 350 -7.62 -13.91 -13.20
CA ARG A 350 -6.71 -14.92 -12.65
C ARG A 350 -5.57 -15.31 -13.59
N ASP A 351 -4.69 -14.36 -13.86
CA ASP A 351 -3.28 -14.67 -14.06
C ASP A 351 -2.55 -14.18 -12.82
N ASP A 352 -2.09 -15.11 -11.98
CA ASP A 352 -1.45 -14.85 -10.67
C ASP A 352 -0.22 -13.92 -10.76
N GLU A 353 0.29 -13.65 -11.96
CA GLU A 353 1.45 -12.80 -12.21
C GLU A 353 1.15 -11.28 -12.15
N TRP A 354 -0.11 -10.86 -12.34
CA TRP A 354 -0.50 -9.45 -12.46
C TRP A 354 -0.99 -8.84 -11.16
N PHE A 355 -1.45 -9.67 -10.23
CA PHE A 355 -2.10 -9.21 -9.02
C PHE A 355 -1.12 -9.14 -7.84
N GLY A 356 -1.21 -8.05 -7.08
CA GLY A 356 -0.70 -7.97 -5.73
C GLY A 356 -1.49 -8.87 -4.78
N THR A 357 -1.18 -8.81 -3.50
CA THR A 357 -1.83 -9.65 -2.48
C THR A 357 -3.35 -9.44 -2.50
N LEU A 358 -4.10 -10.50 -2.82
CA LEU A 358 -5.54 -10.51 -2.68
C LEU A 358 -5.90 -10.82 -1.21
N ARG A 359 -6.87 -10.07 -0.65
CA ARG A 359 -7.27 -10.17 0.77
C ARG A 359 -6.09 -10.13 1.73
N PRO A 360 -5.30 -9.05 1.73
CA PRO A 360 -4.22 -8.92 2.69
C PRO A 360 -4.80 -8.98 4.12
N GLU A 361 -4.01 -9.49 5.06
CA GLU A 361 -4.36 -9.39 6.47
C GLU A 361 -4.63 -7.91 6.80
N THR A 362 -5.82 -7.60 7.31
CA THR A 362 -6.16 -6.23 7.69
C THR A 362 -5.96 -6.01 9.18
N VAL A 363 -5.27 -4.95 9.51
CA VAL A 363 -4.97 -4.58 10.89
C VAL A 363 -5.46 -3.15 11.13
N LYS A 364 -6.48 -2.96 11.99
CA LYS A 364 -7.18 -1.68 12.17
C LYS A 364 -7.66 -1.05 10.84
N GLY A 365 -8.05 -1.91 9.90
CA GLY A 365 -8.48 -1.50 8.56
C GLY A 365 -7.36 -1.09 7.61
N TYR A 366 -6.07 -1.18 7.99
CA TYR A 366 -4.95 -1.09 7.06
C TYR A 366 -4.63 -2.47 6.51
N PHE A 367 -4.31 -2.58 5.23
CA PHE A 367 -3.72 -3.81 4.71
C PHE A 367 -2.32 -4.01 5.31
N ARG A 368 -1.90 -5.26 5.42
CA ARG A 368 -0.56 -5.68 5.77
C ARG A 368 0.04 -6.47 4.60
N SER A 369 1.21 -6.10 4.12
CA SER A 369 1.94 -6.84 3.10
C SER A 369 3.39 -7.05 3.54
N ASP A 370 3.87 -8.32 3.49
CA ASP A 370 5.26 -8.72 3.71
C ASP A 370 5.92 -9.28 2.43
N ASP A 371 5.22 -9.23 1.33
CA ASP A 371 5.64 -9.63 -0.02
C ASP A 371 5.55 -8.47 -1.04
N TRP A 372 5.31 -7.26 -0.56
CA TRP A 372 5.02 -6.06 -1.35
C TRP A 372 6.01 -5.81 -2.49
N TYR A 373 7.31 -6.13 -2.30
CA TYR A 373 8.32 -5.92 -3.32
C TYR A 373 8.10 -6.77 -4.57
N GLN A 374 7.53 -7.96 -4.42
CA GLN A 374 7.23 -8.84 -5.54
C GLN A 374 6.13 -8.28 -6.45
N HIS A 375 5.25 -7.46 -5.89
CA HIS A 375 4.04 -6.96 -6.55
C HIS A 375 4.13 -5.51 -7.01
N ILE A 376 5.13 -4.75 -6.53
CA ILE A 376 5.23 -3.33 -6.84
C ILE A 376 5.59 -3.06 -8.31
N TYR A 377 4.90 -2.09 -8.90
CA TYR A 377 5.17 -1.55 -10.25
C TYR A 377 5.75 -0.13 -10.20
N GLY A 378 5.80 0.51 -9.06
CA GLY A 378 6.39 1.81 -8.86
C GLY A 378 5.98 2.49 -7.56
N LEU A 379 6.70 3.56 -7.23
CA LEU A 379 6.42 4.43 -6.10
C LEU A 379 6.29 5.88 -6.55
N ILE A 380 5.35 6.60 -5.94
CA ILE A 380 5.27 8.05 -6.00
C ILE A 380 5.51 8.55 -4.58
N LEU A 381 6.67 9.15 -4.35
CA LEU A 381 7.06 9.77 -3.09
C LEU A 381 6.59 11.22 -3.11
N VAL A 382 5.75 11.60 -2.17
CA VAL A 382 5.29 12.98 -2.02
C VAL A 382 6.44 13.83 -1.46
N GLY A 383 6.81 14.86 -2.19
CA GLY A 383 7.88 15.77 -1.83
C GLY A 383 7.43 16.91 -0.90
N ASP A 384 8.25 17.93 -0.83
CA ASP A 384 7.93 19.15 -0.08
C ASP A 384 6.86 19.97 -0.79
N LYS A 385 6.12 20.76 -0.01
CA LYS A 385 5.22 21.75 -0.57
C LYS A 385 6.04 22.83 -1.27
N VAL A 386 5.72 23.08 -2.53
CA VAL A 386 6.30 24.14 -3.35
C VAL A 386 5.26 25.25 -3.54
N GLU A 387 5.55 26.23 -4.37
CA GLU A 387 4.57 27.26 -4.70
C GLU A 387 3.34 26.62 -5.37
N THR A 388 2.17 26.92 -4.81
CA THR A 388 0.90 26.48 -5.42
C THR A 388 0.57 27.43 -6.56
N PRO A 389 0.31 26.93 -7.78
CA PRO A 389 -0.04 27.80 -8.90
C PRO A 389 -1.34 28.58 -8.61
N ALA A 390 -1.50 29.70 -9.28
CA ALA A 390 -2.76 30.43 -9.20
C ALA A 390 -3.92 29.51 -9.66
N PRO A 391 -5.11 29.60 -9.04
CA PRO A 391 -6.24 28.74 -9.41
C PRO A 391 -6.63 28.84 -10.90
N THR A 392 -6.44 29.99 -11.53
CA THR A 392 -6.64 30.21 -12.98
C THR A 392 -5.61 29.48 -13.82
N GLU A 393 -4.35 29.44 -13.40
CA GLU A 393 -3.27 28.73 -14.05
C GLU A 393 -3.49 27.21 -13.94
N ALA A 394 -3.78 26.71 -12.72
CA ALA A 394 -4.11 25.28 -12.50
C ALA A 394 -5.32 24.83 -13.31
N LEU A 395 -6.34 25.70 -13.47
CA LEU A 395 -7.49 25.41 -14.32
C LEU A 395 -7.05 25.30 -15.80
N ARG A 396 -6.32 26.28 -16.31
CA ARG A 396 -5.86 26.32 -17.71
C ARG A 396 -5.04 25.07 -18.07
N ASP A 397 -4.10 24.69 -17.20
CA ASP A 397 -3.26 23.50 -17.40
C ASP A 397 -4.09 22.23 -17.40
N SER A 398 -5.06 22.11 -16.47
CA SER A 398 -5.98 20.96 -16.40
C SER A 398 -6.86 20.87 -17.65
N LEU A 399 -7.35 21.99 -18.18
CA LEU A 399 -8.14 22.03 -19.40
C LEU A 399 -7.28 21.67 -20.63
N ALA A 400 -6.05 22.18 -20.71
CA ALA A 400 -5.12 21.85 -21.79
C ALA A 400 -4.81 20.34 -21.79
N TRP A 401 -4.60 19.76 -20.61
CA TRP A 401 -4.40 18.33 -20.46
C TRP A 401 -5.64 17.52 -20.84
N ALA A 402 -6.84 17.95 -20.46
CA ALA A 402 -8.10 17.31 -20.87
C ALA A 402 -8.29 17.32 -22.39
N ILE A 403 -7.99 18.45 -23.03
CA ILE A 403 -8.04 18.58 -24.50
C ILE A 403 -7.02 17.65 -25.17
N GLU A 404 -5.79 17.59 -24.63
CA GLU A 404 -4.76 16.69 -25.14
C GLU A 404 -5.18 15.22 -25.04
N LEU A 405 -5.76 14.79 -23.89
CA LEU A 405 -6.29 13.44 -23.70
C LEU A 405 -7.38 13.11 -24.73
N ALA A 406 -8.21 14.07 -25.10
CA ALA A 406 -9.28 13.89 -26.06
C ALA A 406 -8.80 13.86 -27.53
N ARG A 407 -7.80 14.68 -27.87
CA ARG A 407 -7.36 14.90 -29.25
C ARG A 407 -6.23 14.00 -29.74
N VAL A 408 -5.35 13.57 -28.83
CA VAL A 408 -4.26 12.62 -29.17
C VAL A 408 -4.86 11.22 -29.36
N ALA A 409 -4.76 10.69 -30.57
CA ALA A 409 -5.44 9.45 -30.94
C ALA A 409 -4.81 8.18 -30.33
N GLU A 410 -3.50 8.18 -30.17
CA GLU A 410 -2.73 7.03 -29.70
C GLU A 410 -1.69 7.45 -28.67
N ARG A 411 -1.50 6.63 -27.64
CA ARG A 411 -0.50 6.86 -26.58
C ARG A 411 0.26 5.57 -26.31
N PRO A 412 1.59 5.67 -26.12
CA PRO A 412 2.38 4.50 -25.70
C PRO A 412 1.94 4.02 -24.32
N LEU A 413 1.99 2.71 -24.13
CA LEU A 413 1.77 2.08 -22.83
C LEU A 413 3.11 1.83 -22.15
N HIS A 414 3.14 2.02 -20.83
CA HIS A 414 4.30 1.74 -20.00
C HIS A 414 4.20 0.37 -19.31
N TYR A 415 2.99 -0.17 -19.13
CA TYR A 415 2.69 -1.52 -18.61
C TYR A 415 1.29 -1.96 -19.05
N GLY A 416 0.92 -3.22 -18.77
CA GLY A 416 -0.43 -3.72 -19.06
C GLY A 416 -0.78 -3.85 -20.53
N GLY A 417 0.21 -3.80 -21.40
CA GLY A 417 0.05 -3.84 -22.85
C GLY A 417 0.67 -5.09 -23.48
N ASP A 418 0.47 -6.29 -22.92
CA ASP A 418 1.10 -7.53 -23.42
C ASP A 418 0.77 -7.82 -24.89
N GLU A 419 -0.42 -7.44 -25.33
CA GLU A 419 -0.88 -7.61 -26.71
C GLU A 419 -0.78 -6.33 -27.55
N SER A 420 -0.56 -5.15 -26.93
CA SER A 420 -0.47 -3.87 -27.62
C SER A 420 0.51 -2.92 -26.95
N PRO A 421 1.45 -2.31 -27.70
CA PRO A 421 2.37 -1.33 -27.16
C PRO A 421 1.75 0.07 -26.97
N PHE A 422 0.49 0.25 -27.32
CA PHE A 422 -0.21 1.54 -27.25
C PHE A 422 -1.69 1.36 -26.90
N CYS A 423 -2.33 2.43 -26.45
CA CYS A 423 -3.77 2.56 -26.37
C CYS A 423 -4.29 3.63 -27.32
N TYR A 424 -5.49 3.44 -27.82
CA TYR A 424 -6.27 4.54 -28.38
C TYR A 424 -6.73 5.46 -27.25
N SER A 425 -6.71 6.77 -27.49
CA SER A 425 -7.05 7.78 -26.51
C SER A 425 -8.15 8.70 -27.02
N GLY A 426 -8.92 9.25 -26.10
CA GLY A 426 -9.95 10.26 -26.37
C GLY A 426 -10.93 9.82 -27.47
N LEU A 427 -11.15 10.67 -28.44
CA LEU A 427 -12.14 10.45 -29.50
C LEU A 427 -11.88 9.19 -30.33
N ALA A 428 -10.61 8.82 -30.54
CA ALA A 428 -10.26 7.59 -31.24
C ALA A 428 -10.64 6.33 -30.44
N ALA A 429 -10.55 6.39 -29.12
CA ALA A 429 -10.92 5.26 -28.25
C ALA A 429 -12.41 4.93 -28.34
N TYR A 430 -13.29 5.95 -28.47
CA TYR A 430 -14.72 5.72 -28.72
C TYR A 430 -14.97 4.94 -30.00
N ASP A 431 -14.29 5.32 -31.09
CA ASP A 431 -14.46 4.63 -32.37
C ASP A 431 -14.02 3.18 -32.31
N GLN A 432 -12.90 2.93 -31.67
CA GLN A 432 -12.36 1.57 -31.51
C GLN A 432 -13.24 0.70 -30.63
N MET A 433 -13.73 1.23 -29.51
CA MET A 433 -14.67 0.52 -28.66
C MET A 433 -15.96 0.18 -29.40
N ALA A 434 -16.55 1.17 -30.12
CA ALA A 434 -17.76 0.96 -30.89
C ALA A 434 -17.59 -0.04 -32.05
N ALA A 435 -16.38 -0.15 -32.60
CA ALA A 435 -16.05 -1.14 -33.61
C ALA A 435 -15.83 -2.53 -33.01
N ALA A 436 -15.10 -2.60 -31.87
CA ALA A 436 -14.77 -3.86 -31.21
C ALA A 436 -16.02 -4.62 -30.76
N ILE A 437 -17.01 -3.94 -30.16
CA ILE A 437 -18.23 -4.61 -29.70
C ILE A 437 -19.06 -5.20 -30.84
N LEU A 438 -18.86 -4.78 -32.06
CA LEU A 438 -19.59 -5.28 -33.24
C LEU A 438 -18.89 -6.46 -33.94
N ARG A 439 -17.74 -6.93 -33.45
CA ARG A 439 -17.06 -8.11 -33.97
C ARG A 439 -17.71 -9.36 -33.39
N ASP A 440 -18.37 -10.14 -34.22
CA ASP A 440 -19.11 -11.33 -33.80
C ASP A 440 -18.19 -12.41 -33.23
N GLU A 441 -16.95 -12.50 -33.74
CA GLU A 441 -15.92 -13.44 -33.28
C GLU A 441 -15.50 -13.24 -31.82
N ASP A 442 -15.67 -12.03 -31.27
CA ASP A 442 -15.32 -11.71 -29.89
C ASP A 442 -16.43 -12.08 -28.90
N PHE A 443 -17.64 -12.43 -29.40
CA PHE A 443 -18.81 -12.73 -28.57
C PHE A 443 -19.38 -14.14 -28.86
N PRO A 444 -18.58 -15.21 -28.75
CA PRO A 444 -19.10 -16.58 -28.84
C PRO A 444 -19.99 -16.89 -27.62
N PRO A 445 -20.85 -17.92 -27.67
CA PRO A 445 -21.65 -18.37 -26.54
C PRO A 445 -20.79 -19.12 -25.50
N ASP A 446 -19.72 -18.49 -25.02
CA ASP A 446 -18.76 -18.95 -24.07
C ASP A 446 -18.70 -18.00 -22.87
N LEU A 447 -19.08 -18.46 -21.68
CA LEU A 447 -19.23 -17.62 -20.49
C LEU A 447 -17.91 -17.04 -20.01
N GLU A 448 -16.79 -17.75 -20.14
CA GLU A 448 -15.48 -17.26 -19.73
C GLU A 448 -15.05 -16.11 -20.62
N ARG A 449 -15.11 -16.28 -21.94
CA ARG A 449 -14.81 -15.22 -22.90
C ARG A 449 -15.72 -14.01 -22.76
N LEU A 450 -17.03 -14.24 -22.60
CA LEU A 450 -17.99 -13.14 -22.41
C LEU A 450 -17.74 -12.39 -21.09
N THR A 451 -17.41 -13.10 -20.01
CA THR A 451 -17.08 -12.48 -18.73
C THR A 451 -15.80 -11.64 -18.86
N PHE A 452 -14.79 -12.15 -19.54
CA PHE A 452 -13.55 -11.41 -19.79
C PHE A 452 -13.81 -10.12 -20.57
N ASN A 453 -14.53 -10.20 -21.70
CA ASN A 453 -14.82 -9.03 -22.53
C ASN A 453 -15.77 -8.03 -21.84
N LEU A 454 -16.61 -8.51 -20.94
CA LEU A 454 -17.54 -7.66 -20.19
C LEU A 454 -16.81 -6.69 -19.24
N CYS A 455 -15.62 -7.04 -18.73
CA CYS A 455 -14.87 -6.16 -17.85
C CYS A 455 -14.49 -4.84 -18.52
N PRO A 456 -13.70 -4.82 -19.62
CA PRO A 456 -13.35 -3.57 -20.28
C PRO A 456 -14.58 -2.86 -20.90
N LEU A 457 -15.65 -3.59 -21.18
CA LEU A 457 -16.85 -3.04 -21.79
C LEU A 457 -17.77 -2.38 -20.76
N ALA A 458 -18.08 -3.07 -19.69
CA ALA A 458 -19.10 -2.65 -18.73
C ALA A 458 -18.48 -1.96 -17.52
N ASN A 459 -17.56 -2.62 -16.83
CA ASN A 459 -16.97 -2.05 -15.62
C ASN A 459 -16.13 -0.82 -15.97
N ASP A 460 -15.09 -0.99 -16.79
CA ASP A 460 -14.14 0.06 -17.14
C ASP A 460 -14.68 1.01 -18.20
N GLY A 461 -15.49 0.49 -19.12
CA GLY A 461 -16.16 1.23 -20.17
C GLY A 461 -17.35 2.02 -19.66
N ALA A 462 -18.48 1.35 -19.38
CA ALA A 462 -19.74 2.05 -19.15
C ALA A 462 -19.86 2.65 -17.75
N TRP A 463 -19.62 1.84 -16.68
CA TRP A 463 -19.84 2.31 -15.30
C TRP A 463 -18.79 3.31 -14.85
N LEU A 464 -17.50 3.01 -15.09
CA LEU A 464 -16.44 3.95 -14.76
C LEU A 464 -16.53 5.23 -15.59
N MET A 465 -16.91 5.15 -16.87
CA MET A 465 -17.08 6.35 -17.70
C MET A 465 -18.23 7.23 -17.22
N SER A 466 -19.34 6.64 -16.75
CA SER A 466 -20.41 7.42 -16.12
C SER A 466 -19.89 8.20 -14.90
N GLY A 467 -19.14 7.56 -14.02
CA GLY A 467 -18.50 8.20 -12.86
C GLY A 467 -17.48 9.27 -13.24
N LYS A 468 -16.59 8.97 -14.20
CA LYS A 468 -15.58 9.94 -14.69
C LYS A 468 -16.24 11.21 -15.25
N ARG A 469 -17.29 11.08 -16.05
CA ARG A 469 -17.99 12.24 -16.64
C ARG A 469 -18.78 13.03 -15.60
N THR A 470 -19.31 12.35 -14.57
CA THR A 470 -19.89 13.03 -13.39
C THR A 470 -18.82 13.86 -12.67
N ALA A 471 -17.64 13.29 -12.43
CA ALA A 471 -16.51 14.00 -11.83
C ALA A 471 -15.99 15.16 -12.71
N ALA A 472 -15.97 14.99 -14.05
CA ALA A 472 -15.61 16.08 -14.97
C ALA A 472 -16.54 17.28 -14.82
N ALA A 473 -17.85 17.04 -14.79
CA ALA A 473 -18.82 18.11 -14.57
C ALA A 473 -18.64 18.78 -13.20
N ALA A 474 -18.47 17.99 -12.13
CA ALA A 474 -18.26 18.51 -10.78
C ALA A 474 -16.95 19.32 -10.66
N PHE A 475 -15.86 18.85 -11.29
CA PHE A 475 -14.61 19.61 -11.36
C PHE A 475 -14.81 20.97 -12.04
N LEU A 476 -15.40 21.00 -13.24
CA LEU A 476 -15.65 22.25 -13.97
C LEU A 476 -16.53 23.21 -13.17
N ASP A 477 -17.60 22.71 -12.51
CA ASP A 477 -18.44 23.54 -11.64
C ASP A 477 -17.65 24.13 -10.47
N SER A 478 -16.77 23.35 -9.86
CA SER A 478 -15.95 23.82 -8.75
C SER A 478 -14.99 24.95 -9.15
N MET A 479 -14.65 25.04 -10.43
CA MET A 479 -13.73 26.02 -10.99
C MET A 479 -14.43 27.28 -11.55
N LEU A 480 -15.74 27.29 -11.65
CA LEU A 480 -16.50 28.44 -12.16
C LEU A 480 -16.23 29.79 -11.45
N PRO A 481 -16.00 29.81 -10.11
CA PRO A 481 -15.67 31.07 -9.43
C PRO A 481 -14.36 31.72 -9.91
N GLN A 482 -13.42 30.93 -10.44
CA GLN A 482 -12.11 31.36 -10.94
C GLN A 482 -12.07 31.50 -12.47
N ALA A 483 -13.15 31.12 -13.17
CA ALA A 483 -13.15 30.94 -14.62
C ALA A 483 -13.12 32.27 -15.43
N GLY A 484 -13.39 33.41 -14.81
CA GLY A 484 -13.38 34.70 -15.51
C GLY A 484 -14.23 34.70 -16.79
N ALA A 485 -13.63 35.05 -17.91
CA ALA A 485 -14.29 35.04 -19.23
C ALA A 485 -14.68 33.66 -19.73
N ALA A 486 -14.01 32.60 -19.26
CA ALA A 486 -14.26 31.22 -19.68
C ALA A 486 -15.51 30.58 -19.02
N LYS A 487 -16.15 31.28 -18.08
CA LYS A 487 -17.26 30.72 -17.28
C LYS A 487 -18.36 30.11 -18.12
N ALA A 488 -18.84 30.81 -19.14
CA ALA A 488 -19.95 30.32 -19.98
C ALA A 488 -19.56 29.04 -20.75
N ALA A 489 -18.34 28.97 -21.28
CA ALA A 489 -17.86 27.79 -21.98
C ALA A 489 -17.75 26.58 -21.02
N LEU A 490 -17.24 26.80 -19.78
CA LEU A 490 -17.15 25.75 -18.77
C LEU A 490 -18.53 25.24 -18.31
N GLU A 491 -19.51 26.12 -18.15
CA GLU A 491 -20.90 25.76 -17.83
C GLU A 491 -21.51 24.86 -18.94
N GLN A 492 -21.23 25.17 -20.22
CA GLN A 492 -21.69 24.34 -21.34
C GLN A 492 -20.96 22.98 -21.37
N ALA A 493 -19.65 22.95 -21.19
CA ALA A 493 -18.89 21.71 -21.10
C ALA A 493 -19.39 20.82 -19.94
N ALA A 494 -19.61 21.38 -18.75
CA ALA A 494 -20.13 20.68 -17.60
C ALA A 494 -21.51 20.07 -17.85
N ALA A 495 -22.40 20.81 -18.53
CA ALA A 495 -23.73 20.32 -18.91
C ALA A 495 -23.62 19.10 -19.86
N LEU A 496 -22.74 19.18 -20.87
CA LEU A 496 -22.51 18.08 -21.82
C LEU A 496 -21.92 16.84 -21.14
N TYR A 497 -21.00 17.01 -20.17
CA TYR A 497 -20.47 15.88 -19.38
C TYR A 497 -21.53 15.23 -18.50
N ARG A 498 -22.48 15.97 -17.93
CA ARG A 498 -23.62 15.39 -17.21
C ARG A 498 -24.53 14.57 -18.15
N GLU A 499 -24.81 15.08 -19.35
CA GLU A 499 -25.56 14.35 -20.35
C GLU A 499 -24.84 13.07 -20.76
N GLN A 500 -23.53 13.16 -20.98
CA GLN A 500 -22.70 12.03 -21.35
C GLN A 500 -22.64 10.97 -20.23
N ALA A 501 -22.55 11.37 -18.94
CA ALA A 501 -22.64 10.46 -17.81
C ALA A 501 -23.94 9.66 -17.82
N ALA A 502 -25.06 10.30 -18.15
CA ALA A 502 -26.37 9.63 -18.27
C ALA A 502 -26.40 8.65 -19.45
N VAL A 503 -25.75 8.96 -20.57
CA VAL A 503 -25.62 8.04 -21.73
C VAL A 503 -24.81 6.79 -21.33
N TRP A 504 -23.68 6.97 -20.65
CA TRP A 504 -22.85 5.87 -20.13
C TRP A 504 -23.59 5.02 -19.08
N GLY A 505 -24.37 5.64 -18.21
CA GLY A 505 -25.24 4.92 -17.28
C GLY A 505 -26.24 4.01 -17.99
N LYS A 506 -26.86 4.48 -19.09
CA LYS A 506 -27.74 3.64 -19.93
C LYS A 506 -26.98 2.48 -20.58
N ALA A 507 -25.76 2.73 -21.05
CA ALA A 507 -24.91 1.69 -21.62
C ALA A 507 -24.56 0.60 -20.57
N GLY A 508 -24.22 1.00 -19.35
CA GLY A 508 -23.97 0.07 -18.25
C GLY A 508 -25.21 -0.77 -17.88
N HIS A 509 -26.38 -0.16 -17.82
CA HIS A 509 -27.61 -0.91 -17.57
C HIS A 509 -27.97 -1.90 -18.70
N LEU A 510 -27.58 -1.59 -19.93
CA LEU A 510 -27.85 -2.46 -21.07
C LEU A 510 -27.02 -3.76 -21.04
N VAL A 511 -25.76 -3.69 -20.64
CA VAL A 511 -24.82 -4.83 -20.68
C VAL A 511 -24.56 -5.48 -19.30
N GLY A 512 -24.96 -4.81 -18.22
CA GLY A 512 -24.72 -5.30 -16.86
C GLY A 512 -23.31 -5.02 -16.33
N TRP A 513 -22.71 -6.02 -15.68
CA TRP A 513 -21.37 -5.96 -15.10
C TRP A 513 -20.78 -7.37 -14.97
N THR A 514 -19.52 -7.53 -14.62
CA THR A 514 -18.85 -8.84 -14.54
C THR A 514 -19.50 -9.83 -13.57
N GLY A 515 -20.09 -9.35 -12.48
CA GLY A 515 -20.88 -10.15 -11.53
C GLY A 515 -22.34 -10.41 -11.96
N ALA A 516 -22.73 -10.07 -13.19
CA ALA A 516 -24.07 -10.34 -13.72
C ALA A 516 -24.34 -11.86 -13.85
N SER A 517 -25.62 -12.23 -13.95
CA SER A 517 -26.00 -13.63 -14.15
C SER A 517 -25.51 -14.16 -15.52
N ASP A 518 -25.37 -15.48 -15.62
CA ASP A 518 -24.97 -16.15 -16.87
C ASP A 518 -25.91 -15.79 -18.02
N GLU A 519 -27.23 -15.65 -17.75
CA GLU A 519 -28.21 -15.22 -18.73
C GLU A 519 -27.91 -13.81 -19.27
N GLN A 520 -27.55 -12.87 -18.40
CA GLN A 520 -27.18 -11.51 -18.80
C GLN A 520 -25.88 -11.49 -19.59
N LYS A 521 -24.88 -12.31 -19.20
CA LYS A 521 -23.63 -12.45 -19.96
C LYS A 521 -23.88 -13.04 -21.34
N LEU A 522 -24.70 -14.08 -21.44
CA LEU A 522 -25.07 -14.70 -22.70
C LEU A 522 -25.89 -13.76 -23.61
N ALA A 523 -26.58 -12.77 -23.06
CA ALA A 523 -27.28 -11.77 -23.86
C ALA A 523 -26.32 -10.96 -24.77
N LEU A 524 -25.02 -10.87 -24.44
CA LEU A 524 -24.01 -10.22 -25.30
C LEU A 524 -23.77 -10.96 -26.62
N VAL A 525 -24.21 -12.22 -26.77
CA VAL A 525 -24.19 -12.93 -28.06
C VAL A 525 -25.16 -12.27 -29.05
N ASP A 526 -26.24 -11.64 -28.56
CA ASP A 526 -27.20 -10.93 -29.40
C ASP A 526 -26.55 -9.68 -30.05
N ARG A 527 -26.43 -9.71 -31.35
CA ARG A 527 -25.90 -8.58 -32.11
C ARG A 527 -26.75 -7.31 -31.98
N GLY A 528 -28.07 -7.44 -31.88
CA GLY A 528 -28.96 -6.29 -31.71
C GLY A 528 -28.70 -5.53 -30.39
N LEU A 529 -28.38 -6.25 -29.31
CA LEU A 529 -27.97 -5.64 -28.04
C LEU A 529 -26.64 -4.88 -28.21
N ARG A 530 -25.66 -5.49 -28.87
CA ARG A 530 -24.35 -4.88 -29.10
C ARG A 530 -24.42 -3.66 -30.04
N GLU A 531 -25.34 -3.65 -31.01
CA GLU A 531 -25.62 -2.49 -31.86
C GLU A 531 -26.21 -1.32 -31.06
N GLN A 532 -27.10 -1.61 -30.10
CA GLN A 532 -27.63 -0.58 -29.19
C GLN A 532 -26.53 0.01 -28.30
N PHE A 533 -25.64 -0.83 -27.75
CA PHE A 533 -24.49 -0.36 -26.98
C PHE A 533 -23.56 0.51 -27.84
N ALA A 534 -23.20 0.06 -29.04
CA ALA A 534 -22.36 0.83 -29.97
C ALA A 534 -22.99 2.18 -30.35
N ALA A 535 -24.32 2.25 -30.46
CA ALA A 535 -25.01 3.52 -30.69
C ALA A 535 -24.86 4.48 -29.50
N LEU A 536 -24.96 3.99 -28.25
CA LEU A 536 -24.72 4.80 -27.06
C LEU A 536 -23.27 5.28 -26.97
N VAL A 537 -22.28 4.45 -27.33
CA VAL A 537 -20.88 4.86 -27.39
C VAL A 537 -20.68 6.00 -28.41
N ARG A 538 -21.29 5.92 -29.59
CA ARG A 538 -21.23 6.99 -30.60
C ARG A 538 -21.93 8.26 -30.13
N GLN A 539 -23.08 8.14 -29.48
CA GLN A 539 -23.75 9.30 -28.85
C GLN A 539 -22.86 9.95 -27.79
N ALA A 540 -22.20 9.16 -26.95
CA ALA A 540 -21.26 9.67 -25.95
C ALA A 540 -20.06 10.39 -26.63
N LYS A 541 -19.56 9.88 -27.76
CA LYS A 541 -18.52 10.55 -28.55
C LYS A 541 -18.96 11.92 -29.05
N GLU A 542 -20.17 12.04 -29.62
CA GLU A 542 -20.70 13.32 -30.10
C GLU A 542 -20.80 14.38 -28.98
N LEU A 543 -21.15 13.95 -27.76
CA LEU A 543 -21.17 14.82 -26.59
C LEU A 543 -19.75 15.21 -26.17
N GLU A 544 -18.78 14.26 -26.22
CA GLU A 544 -17.38 14.53 -25.95
C GLU A 544 -16.81 15.56 -26.91
N GLU A 545 -17.06 15.43 -28.22
CA GLU A 545 -16.60 16.38 -29.25
C GLU A 545 -17.08 17.80 -28.95
N LYS A 546 -18.35 17.96 -28.58
CA LYS A 546 -18.92 19.26 -28.20
C LYS A 546 -18.34 19.79 -26.90
N ALA A 547 -18.18 18.95 -25.90
CA ALA A 547 -17.62 19.34 -24.61
C ALA A 547 -16.16 19.81 -24.79
N VAL A 548 -15.35 19.07 -25.53
CA VAL A 548 -13.96 19.42 -25.82
C VAL A 548 -13.88 20.75 -26.60
N ALA A 549 -14.77 21.02 -27.53
CA ALA A 549 -14.82 22.30 -28.23
C ALA A 549 -15.03 23.48 -27.26
N HIS A 550 -15.88 23.32 -26.23
CA HIS A 550 -16.05 24.33 -25.19
C HIS A 550 -14.84 24.44 -24.25
N LEU A 551 -14.10 23.35 -24.00
CA LEU A 551 -12.83 23.44 -23.28
C LEU A 551 -11.79 24.20 -24.10
N GLU A 552 -11.71 23.98 -25.41
CA GLU A 552 -10.83 24.71 -26.34
C GLU A 552 -11.19 26.20 -26.37
N GLU A 553 -12.49 26.52 -26.42
CA GLU A 553 -12.99 27.89 -26.29
C GLU A 553 -12.53 28.53 -24.98
N ALA A 554 -12.70 27.82 -23.86
CA ALA A 554 -12.33 28.30 -22.53
C ALA A 554 -10.85 28.64 -22.42
N VAL A 555 -9.97 27.78 -22.96
CA VAL A 555 -8.50 28.00 -22.94
C VAL A 555 -8.08 29.16 -23.85
N ALA A 556 -8.81 29.42 -24.93
CA ALA A 556 -8.51 30.52 -25.88
C ALA A 556 -8.91 31.91 -25.35
N LEU A 557 -9.77 31.96 -24.34
CA LEU A 557 -10.21 33.24 -23.76
C LEU A 557 -9.12 33.85 -22.85
N PRO A 558 -8.99 35.20 -22.79
CA PRO A 558 -8.06 35.83 -21.87
C PRO A 558 -8.47 35.60 -20.40
N GLU A 559 -7.48 35.75 -19.53
CA GLU A 559 -7.68 35.62 -18.08
C GLU A 559 -8.61 36.68 -17.50
#